data_515afb7a5dfc52347983fc0e97992636
#
_entry.id   515afb7a5dfc52347983fc0e97992636
#
_cell.length_a   1.000
_cell.length_b   1.000
_cell.length_c   1.000
_cell.angle_alpha   90.00
_cell.angle_beta   90.00
_cell.angle_gamma   90.00
#
_symmetry.space_group_name_H-M   'P 1'
#
loop_
_entity.id
_entity.type
_entity.pdbx_description
1 polymer ?
#
loop_
_entity_poly.entity_id
_entity_poly.type
_entity_poly.pdbx_seq_one_letter_code
_entity_poly.pdbx_strand_id
1 'polypeptide(L)'
;MQQTSPKKVFREKSLERLASPDQLDQLLELTTPKEWVALIGLGSLLLAGVLWSIFGSVTTTMTVNGVLTRAGGLNPIESPVSGQVRTVNVTAGDPITDGQVIVTVEQDIQGQTVTKDVTTPVSGRVLTITVTKGDVVSQGGPLLLVEPRNQRTELVLYLSPNEASNIRMGMKAQISYPGATKEAGETMPGVVRYVANFPSTYQEMKRMLGTDDLVKIFSVGGPRIEVLVDPLPGAGSGNGHAANSSRPPIDPAVGTPSSVTIFVGKHNFISQLIPQVAR
;
A
#
# COMPACT_ATOMS: atom_id res chain seq x y z
N MET A 1 62.32 -74.99 -68.08
CA MET A 1 62.58 -73.70 -67.46
C MET A 1 61.26 -72.97 -67.41
N GLN A 2 60.61 -72.96 -66.23
CA GLN A 2 59.34 -72.28 -66.01
C GLN A 2 59.59 -70.97 -65.28
N GLN A 3 59.21 -69.86 -65.92
CA GLN A 3 59.21 -68.51 -65.29
C GLN A 3 57.90 -68.35 -64.50
N THR A 4 58.00 -68.24 -63.21
CA THR A 4 56.90 -67.89 -62.30
C THR A 4 56.72 -66.37 -62.26
N SER A 5 55.56 -65.88 -62.73
CA SER A 5 55.16 -64.52 -62.73
C SER A 5 54.74 -64.08 -61.26
N PRO A 6 55.11 -62.92 -60.74
CA PRO A 6 54.77 -62.49 -59.40
C PRO A 6 53.31 -62.10 -59.38
N LYS A 7 52.56 -62.66 -58.42
CA LYS A 7 51.20 -62.40 -58.11
C LYS A 7 50.96 -60.98 -57.53
N LYS A 8 50.28 -60.03 -58.24
CA LYS A 8 49.94 -58.75 -57.79
C LYS A 8 48.99 -58.86 -56.51
N VAL A 9 49.57 -58.47 -55.38
CA VAL A 9 48.91 -58.67 -54.06
C VAL A 9 47.97 -57.51 -53.66
N PHE A 10 47.87 -56.47 -54.46
CA PHE A 10 47.03 -55.36 -54.15
C PHE A 10 45.86 -55.19 -55.14
N ARG A 11 44.63 -55.23 -54.64
CA ARG A 11 43.41 -54.93 -55.37
C ARG A 11 43.39 -53.43 -55.73
N GLU A 12 43.38 -53.10 -57.02
CA GLU A 12 43.37 -51.73 -57.56
C GLU A 12 42.19 -50.92 -56.98
N LYS A 13 41.13 -51.57 -56.59
CA LYS A 13 39.95 -50.92 -55.91
C LYS A 13 40.26 -50.31 -54.55
N SER A 14 41.35 -50.64 -53.91
CA SER A 14 41.70 -50.08 -52.57
C SER A 14 42.48 -48.79 -52.66
N LEU A 15 43.17 -48.55 -53.78
CA LEU A 15 43.93 -47.33 -54.03
C LEU A 15 43.09 -46.21 -54.60
N GLU A 16 42.07 -46.54 -55.37
CA GLU A 16 41.11 -45.57 -55.91
C GLU A 16 40.28 -44.89 -54.83
N ARG A 17 40.06 -45.52 -53.66
CA ARG A 17 39.37 -44.94 -52.53
C ARG A 17 40.19 -43.94 -51.73
N LEU A 18 41.47 -43.88 -51.86
CA LEU A 18 42.37 -42.96 -51.16
C LEU A 18 42.76 -41.73 -51.99
N ALA A 19 42.41 -41.71 -53.29
CA ALA A 19 42.76 -40.65 -54.22
C ALA A 19 41.55 -39.84 -54.73
N SER A 20 40.40 -39.96 -54.15
CA SER A 20 39.22 -39.10 -54.48
C SER A 20 39.33 -37.79 -53.72
N PRO A 21 39.70 -36.68 -54.35
CA PRO A 21 39.68 -35.36 -53.72
C PRO A 21 38.26 -34.92 -53.35
N ASP A 22 37.18 -35.57 -53.87
CA ASP A 22 35.79 -35.28 -53.64
C ASP A 22 35.27 -35.58 -52.19
N GLN A 23 36.01 -36.38 -51.39
CA GLN A 23 35.63 -36.69 -50.03
C GLN A 23 36.10 -35.66 -49.01
N LEU A 24 37.04 -34.79 -49.37
CA LEU A 24 37.46 -33.69 -48.52
C LEU A 24 36.55 -32.47 -48.63
N ASP A 25 35.86 -32.33 -49.75
CA ASP A 25 34.93 -31.23 -49.97
C ASP A 25 33.57 -31.45 -49.22
N GLN A 26 33.18 -32.71 -48.96
CA GLN A 26 31.98 -33.04 -48.20
C GLN A 26 32.13 -32.81 -46.67
N LEU A 27 33.36 -32.67 -46.16
CA LEU A 27 33.62 -32.37 -44.75
C LEU A 27 33.64 -30.88 -44.43
N LEU A 28 33.53 -30.00 -45.45
CA LEU A 28 33.56 -28.55 -45.32
C LEU A 28 32.17 -27.89 -45.47
N GLU A 29 31.11 -28.63 -45.75
CA GLU A 29 29.75 -28.12 -45.61
C GLU A 29 29.32 -28.12 -44.12
N LEU A 30 30.01 -27.30 -43.33
CA LEU A 30 29.75 -27.16 -41.89
C LEU A 30 28.46 -26.41 -41.56
N THR A 31 27.76 -25.88 -42.54
CA THR A 31 26.48 -25.19 -42.27
C THR A 31 25.51 -25.34 -43.43
N THR A 32 24.45 -26.12 -43.25
CA THR A 32 23.31 -26.15 -44.17
C THR A 32 22.49 -24.87 -44.01
N PRO A 33 21.81 -24.38 -45.06
CA PRO A 33 20.96 -23.18 -44.97
C PRO A 33 19.89 -23.29 -43.88
N LYS A 34 19.53 -24.51 -43.44
CA LYS A 34 18.60 -24.78 -42.33
C LYS A 34 19.21 -24.44 -40.97
N GLU A 35 20.52 -24.64 -40.80
CA GLU A 35 21.26 -24.32 -39.57
C GLU A 35 21.40 -22.80 -39.39
N TRP A 36 21.57 -22.05 -40.48
CA TRP A 36 21.55 -20.59 -40.46
C TRP A 36 20.18 -20.02 -40.00
N VAL A 37 19.08 -20.64 -40.42
CA VAL A 37 17.74 -20.25 -39.95
C VAL A 37 17.60 -20.50 -38.45
N ALA A 38 18.10 -21.62 -37.96
CA ALA A 38 18.10 -21.91 -36.52
C ALA A 38 18.96 -20.92 -35.73
N LEU A 39 20.13 -20.54 -36.23
CA LEU A 39 21.01 -19.55 -35.62
C LEU A 39 20.39 -18.14 -35.60
N ILE A 40 19.75 -17.73 -36.71
CA ILE A 40 19.02 -16.46 -36.79
C ILE A 40 17.81 -16.49 -35.82
N GLY A 41 17.09 -17.61 -35.74
CA GLY A 41 15.99 -17.80 -34.80
C GLY A 41 16.46 -17.69 -33.36
N LEU A 42 17.54 -18.34 -33.01
CA LEU A 42 18.14 -18.24 -31.66
C LEU A 42 18.65 -16.83 -31.36
N GLY A 43 19.34 -16.21 -32.33
CA GLY A 43 19.82 -14.82 -32.20
C GLY A 43 18.69 -13.81 -32.03
N SER A 44 17.60 -13.96 -32.78
CA SER A 44 16.42 -13.10 -32.63
C SER A 44 15.71 -13.28 -31.29
N LEU A 45 15.65 -14.50 -30.76
CA LEU A 45 15.10 -14.78 -29.43
C LEU A 45 15.95 -14.13 -28.32
N LEU A 46 17.27 -14.25 -28.42
CA LEU A 46 18.21 -13.60 -27.48
C LEU A 46 18.09 -12.08 -27.56
N LEU A 47 18.04 -11.52 -28.76
CA LEU A 47 17.86 -10.08 -28.98
C LEU A 47 16.53 -9.59 -28.39
N ALA A 48 15.45 -10.32 -28.61
CA ALA A 48 14.14 -10.02 -28.03
C ALA A 48 14.17 -10.09 -26.50
N GLY A 49 14.86 -11.07 -25.92
CA GLY A 49 15.07 -11.19 -24.48
C GLY A 49 15.84 -10.01 -23.89
N VAL A 50 16.91 -9.58 -24.58
CA VAL A 50 17.71 -8.40 -24.17
C VAL A 50 16.87 -7.12 -24.27
N LEU A 51 16.15 -6.94 -25.37
CA LEU A 51 15.24 -5.78 -25.55
C LEU A 51 14.16 -5.78 -24.46
N TRP A 52 13.54 -6.92 -24.20
CA TRP A 52 12.54 -7.02 -23.14
C TRP A 52 13.12 -6.75 -21.75
N SER A 53 14.37 -7.17 -21.48
CA SER A 53 15.07 -6.89 -20.22
C SER A 53 15.38 -5.39 -20.02
N ILE A 54 15.61 -4.66 -21.11
CA ILE A 54 15.89 -3.21 -21.07
C ILE A 54 14.59 -2.40 -20.99
N PHE A 55 13.59 -2.76 -21.79
CA PHE A 55 12.32 -2.02 -21.88
C PHE A 55 11.25 -2.53 -20.93
N GLY A 56 11.38 -3.76 -20.43
CA GLY A 56 10.49 -4.34 -19.44
C GLY A 56 10.57 -3.59 -18.12
N SER A 57 9.41 -3.17 -17.57
CA SER A 57 9.34 -2.54 -16.26
C SER A 57 8.52 -3.39 -15.31
N VAL A 58 9.05 -3.64 -14.12
CA VAL A 58 8.31 -4.26 -13.01
C VAL A 58 7.89 -3.17 -12.05
N THR A 59 6.60 -3.16 -11.74
CA THR A 59 6.06 -2.24 -10.74
C THR A 59 6.27 -2.86 -9.36
N THR A 60 7.04 -2.18 -8.53
CA THR A 60 7.18 -2.55 -7.12
C THR A 60 6.05 -1.95 -6.33
N THR A 61 5.31 -2.80 -5.64
CA THR A 61 4.21 -2.40 -4.76
C THR A 61 4.52 -2.77 -3.32
N MET A 62 4.05 -1.94 -2.40
CA MET A 62 4.11 -2.18 -0.98
C MET A 62 2.70 -2.17 -0.41
N THR A 63 2.31 -3.25 0.26
CA THR A 63 0.99 -3.35 0.91
C THR A 63 1.15 -3.16 2.40
N VAL A 64 0.39 -2.22 2.95
CA VAL A 64 0.42 -1.82 4.36
C VAL A 64 -0.99 -1.65 4.89
N ASN A 65 -1.16 -1.80 6.21
CA ASN A 65 -2.43 -1.56 6.88
C ASN A 65 -2.51 -0.13 7.38
N GLY A 66 -3.70 0.43 7.30
CA GLY A 66 -4.02 1.76 7.79
C GLY A 66 -5.43 1.84 8.33
N VAL A 67 -5.80 3.02 8.78
CA VAL A 67 -7.13 3.32 9.31
C VAL A 67 -7.71 4.52 8.57
N LEU A 68 -8.95 4.37 8.15
CA LEU A 68 -9.70 5.48 7.58
C LEU A 68 -10.11 6.44 8.69
N THR A 69 -9.81 7.73 8.51
CA THR A 69 -10.12 8.78 9.49
C THR A 69 -10.61 10.04 8.78
N ARG A 70 -10.98 11.04 9.56
CA ARG A 70 -11.27 12.39 9.03
C ARG A 70 -9.99 13.23 9.07
N ALA A 71 -9.85 14.14 8.12
CA ALA A 71 -8.72 15.06 8.08
C ALA A 71 -8.61 15.84 9.39
N GLY A 72 -7.41 15.77 10.00
CA GLY A 72 -7.18 16.36 11.32
C GLY A 72 -7.54 15.45 12.49
N GLY A 73 -8.03 14.23 12.24
CA GLY A 73 -8.33 13.23 13.26
C GLY A 73 -9.67 13.43 13.97
N LEU A 74 -9.80 12.79 15.11
CA LEU A 74 -10.97 12.87 15.98
C LEU A 74 -10.76 13.92 17.07
N ASN A 75 -11.85 14.56 17.51
CA ASN A 75 -11.79 15.59 18.53
C ASN A 75 -12.23 15.01 19.89
N PRO A 76 -11.31 14.74 20.82
CA PRO A 76 -11.69 14.47 22.20
C PRO A 76 -12.21 15.76 22.84
N ILE A 77 -13.38 15.68 23.45
CA ILE A 77 -13.91 16.77 24.30
C ILE A 77 -13.56 16.43 25.72
N GLU A 78 -12.86 17.33 26.38
CA GLU A 78 -12.34 17.18 27.74
C GLU A 78 -13.11 18.08 28.70
N SER A 79 -13.16 17.69 29.97
CA SER A 79 -13.78 18.51 31.00
C SER A 79 -12.92 19.75 31.33
N PRO A 80 -13.49 20.96 31.26
CA PRO A 80 -12.75 22.16 31.65
C PRO A 80 -12.59 22.30 33.19
N VAL A 81 -13.27 21.45 33.95
CA VAL A 81 -13.37 21.50 35.41
C VAL A 81 -13.33 20.10 36.02
N SER A 82 -12.89 20.01 37.28
CA SER A 82 -13.03 18.78 38.08
C SER A 82 -14.36 18.77 38.81
N GLY A 83 -15.03 17.61 38.87
CA GLY A 83 -16.30 17.48 39.57
C GLY A 83 -17.01 16.17 39.26
N GLN A 84 -18.27 16.05 39.64
CA GLN A 84 -19.12 14.90 39.36
C GLN A 84 -20.06 15.17 38.19
N VAL A 85 -20.15 14.24 37.27
CA VAL A 85 -21.10 14.33 36.13
C VAL A 85 -22.57 14.24 36.63
N ARG A 86 -23.30 15.31 36.46
CA ARG A 86 -24.74 15.39 36.83
C ARG A 86 -25.63 14.82 35.74
N THR A 87 -25.40 15.27 34.50
CA THR A 87 -26.19 14.82 33.33
C THR A 87 -25.26 14.72 32.11
N VAL A 88 -25.56 13.74 31.25
CA VAL A 88 -25.04 13.62 29.90
C VAL A 88 -26.20 13.84 28.95
N ASN A 89 -26.12 14.89 28.10
CA ASN A 89 -27.23 15.37 27.30
C ASN A 89 -27.22 14.86 25.86
N VAL A 90 -26.28 13.94 25.53
CA VAL A 90 -26.08 13.37 24.19
C VAL A 90 -25.88 11.87 24.28
N THR A 91 -26.16 11.18 23.19
CA THR A 91 -25.90 9.74 23.03
C THR A 91 -24.93 9.48 21.89
N ALA A 92 -24.30 8.28 21.87
CA ALA A 92 -23.45 7.89 20.77
C ALA A 92 -24.24 7.82 19.46
N GLY A 93 -23.73 8.44 18.41
CA GLY A 93 -24.39 8.59 17.12
C GLY A 93 -25.10 9.92 16.91
N ASP A 94 -25.33 10.71 17.96
CA ASP A 94 -26.02 11.98 17.85
C ASP A 94 -25.21 13.02 17.07
N PRO A 95 -25.86 13.83 16.22
CA PRO A 95 -25.28 15.02 15.66
C PRO A 95 -25.23 16.13 16.72
N ILE A 96 -24.09 16.81 16.82
CA ILE A 96 -23.90 17.95 17.72
C ILE A 96 -23.42 19.18 16.92
N THR A 97 -23.75 20.35 17.48
CA THR A 97 -23.36 21.64 16.91
C THR A 97 -22.46 22.41 17.86
N ASP A 98 -21.59 23.25 17.32
CA ASP A 98 -20.73 24.14 18.10
C ASP A 98 -21.54 24.94 19.14
N GLY A 99 -21.02 25.00 20.37
CA GLY A 99 -21.67 25.65 21.50
C GLY A 99 -22.79 24.83 22.20
N GLN A 100 -23.13 23.64 21.70
CA GLN A 100 -24.16 22.78 22.32
C GLN A 100 -23.68 22.22 23.67
N VAL A 101 -24.52 22.26 24.69
CA VAL A 101 -24.24 21.66 26.01
C VAL A 101 -24.29 20.13 25.90
N ILE A 102 -23.20 19.47 26.19
CA ILE A 102 -23.05 18.02 26.07
C ILE A 102 -23.07 17.30 27.41
N VAL A 103 -22.46 17.90 28.43
CA VAL A 103 -22.37 17.34 29.80
C VAL A 103 -22.48 18.48 30.79
N THR A 104 -23.15 18.22 31.92
CA THR A 104 -23.22 19.14 33.05
C THR A 104 -22.44 18.52 34.21
N VAL A 105 -21.50 19.26 34.78
CA VAL A 105 -20.60 18.81 35.85
C VAL A 105 -20.92 19.62 37.12
N GLU A 106 -21.07 18.96 38.24
CA GLU A 106 -21.18 19.56 39.57
C GLU A 106 -19.84 19.65 40.26
N GLN A 107 -19.51 20.81 40.75
CA GLN A 107 -18.31 21.09 41.56
C GLN A 107 -18.70 21.49 42.97
N ASP A 108 -17.97 21.05 43.95
CA ASP A 108 -18.01 21.62 45.29
C ASP A 108 -16.94 22.70 45.42
N ILE A 109 -17.36 23.93 45.53
CA ILE A 109 -16.50 25.10 45.76
C ILE A 109 -16.82 25.67 47.13
N GLN A 110 -15.93 25.42 48.11
CA GLN A 110 -16.05 25.96 49.49
C GLN A 110 -17.38 25.56 50.18
N GLY A 111 -17.87 24.32 49.95
CA GLY A 111 -19.11 23.82 50.51
C GLY A 111 -20.39 24.27 49.77
N GLN A 112 -20.24 24.91 48.60
CA GLN A 112 -21.33 25.25 47.72
C GLN A 112 -21.26 24.39 46.42
N THR A 113 -22.35 23.75 46.11
CA THR A 113 -22.47 23.00 44.85
C THR A 113 -22.73 23.98 43.71
N VAL A 114 -21.76 24.04 42.75
CA VAL A 114 -21.89 24.87 41.56
C VAL A 114 -21.95 23.95 40.33
N THR A 115 -22.91 24.22 39.47
CA THR A 115 -23.10 23.47 38.23
C THR A 115 -22.40 24.18 37.08
N LYS A 116 -21.59 23.43 36.31
CA LYS A 116 -20.91 23.93 35.11
C LYS A 116 -21.34 23.13 33.88
N ASP A 117 -21.87 23.83 32.90
CA ASP A 117 -22.18 23.26 31.61
C ASP A 117 -20.91 23.19 30.75
N VAL A 118 -20.70 22.02 30.18
CA VAL A 118 -19.62 21.76 29.23
C VAL A 118 -20.21 21.76 27.83
N THR A 119 -19.72 22.67 27.00
CA THR A 119 -20.15 22.81 25.60
C THR A 119 -19.11 22.22 24.64
N THR A 120 -19.57 21.76 23.49
CA THR A 120 -18.68 21.34 22.43
C THR A 120 -18.14 22.52 21.63
N PRO A 121 -16.83 22.60 21.33
CA PRO A 121 -16.25 23.63 20.47
C PRO A 121 -16.32 23.29 18.99
N VAL A 122 -16.89 22.14 18.61
CA VAL A 122 -16.92 21.64 17.23
C VAL A 122 -18.28 21.04 16.89
N SER A 123 -18.69 21.20 15.63
CA SER A 123 -19.84 20.49 15.09
C SER A 123 -19.43 19.14 14.52
N GLY A 124 -20.21 18.10 14.81
CA GLY A 124 -19.85 16.75 14.40
C GLY A 124 -20.88 15.70 14.80
N ARG A 125 -20.41 14.47 14.89
CA ARG A 125 -21.18 13.34 15.40
C ARG A 125 -20.46 12.73 16.61
N VAL A 126 -21.18 12.44 17.67
CA VAL A 126 -20.64 11.73 18.83
C VAL A 126 -20.32 10.30 18.46
N LEU A 127 -19.05 9.89 18.57
CA LEU A 127 -18.62 8.50 18.33
C LEU A 127 -18.72 7.66 19.59
N THR A 128 -18.16 8.15 20.68
CA THR A 128 -18.10 7.43 21.95
C THR A 128 -18.25 8.40 23.11
N ILE A 129 -18.94 7.98 24.16
CA ILE A 129 -19.07 8.69 25.42
C ILE A 129 -18.27 7.91 26.46
N THR A 130 -17.34 8.58 27.12
CA THR A 130 -16.42 7.96 28.09
C THR A 130 -16.94 8.05 29.52
N VAL A 131 -17.96 8.90 29.76
CA VAL A 131 -18.48 9.19 31.11
C VAL A 131 -19.97 8.91 31.19
N THR A 132 -20.41 8.54 32.39
CA THR A 132 -21.84 8.37 32.73
C THR A 132 -22.23 9.27 33.89
N LYS A 133 -23.54 9.43 34.09
CA LYS A 133 -24.05 10.18 35.25
C LYS A 133 -23.52 9.58 36.57
N GLY A 134 -22.93 10.41 37.39
CA GLY A 134 -22.36 10.04 38.68
C GLY A 134 -20.84 9.84 38.66
N ASP A 135 -20.21 9.76 37.49
CA ASP A 135 -18.77 9.63 37.37
C ASP A 135 -18.04 10.89 37.85
N VAL A 136 -16.88 10.72 38.45
CA VAL A 136 -16.00 11.82 38.84
C VAL A 136 -15.00 12.07 37.74
N VAL A 137 -14.95 13.31 37.27
CA VAL A 137 -14.03 13.74 36.21
C VAL A 137 -13.01 14.75 36.74
N SER A 138 -11.81 14.68 36.25
CA SER A 138 -10.77 15.68 36.51
C SER A 138 -10.75 16.72 35.37
N GLN A 139 -10.22 17.90 35.65
CA GLN A 139 -9.93 18.88 34.61
C GLN A 139 -8.99 18.27 33.56
N GLY A 140 -9.32 18.41 32.27
CA GLY A 140 -8.60 17.73 31.16
C GLY A 140 -8.97 16.25 30.99
N GLY A 141 -9.89 15.70 31.79
CA GLY A 141 -10.37 14.34 31.62
C GLY A 141 -11.29 14.19 30.40
N PRO A 142 -11.18 13.08 29.63
CA PRO A 142 -11.98 12.89 28.43
C PRO A 142 -13.43 12.63 28.79
N LEU A 143 -14.37 13.32 28.12
CA LEU A 143 -15.81 13.16 28.28
C LEU A 143 -16.41 12.37 27.13
N LEU A 144 -16.09 12.73 25.90
CA LEU A 144 -16.57 12.08 24.69
C LEU A 144 -15.66 12.35 23.51
N LEU A 145 -15.82 11.55 22.46
CA LEU A 145 -15.06 11.63 21.21
C LEU A 145 -16.01 12.03 20.07
N VAL A 146 -15.63 13.06 19.32
CA VAL A 146 -16.43 13.62 18.22
C VAL A 146 -15.74 13.41 16.89
N GLU A 147 -16.49 12.89 15.91
CA GLU A 147 -16.14 12.93 14.51
C GLU A 147 -16.54 14.28 13.93
N PRO A 148 -15.59 15.13 13.46
CA PRO A 148 -15.94 16.44 12.92
C PRO A 148 -16.72 16.30 11.62
N ARG A 149 -17.74 17.16 11.44
CA ARG A 149 -18.53 17.24 10.22
C ARG A 149 -17.76 18.05 9.16
N ASN A 150 -18.00 17.75 7.89
CA ASN A 150 -17.41 18.45 6.72
C ASN A 150 -15.88 18.33 6.57
N GLN A 151 -15.26 17.39 7.23
CA GLN A 151 -13.86 17.04 6.97
C GLN A 151 -13.78 15.94 5.90
N ARG A 152 -12.79 16.08 5.00
CA ARG A 152 -12.52 15.03 4.01
C ARG A 152 -12.10 13.75 4.70
N THR A 153 -12.44 12.64 4.09
CA THR A 153 -11.94 11.34 4.51
C THR A 153 -10.48 11.21 4.07
N GLU A 154 -9.63 10.75 4.95
CA GLU A 154 -8.24 10.41 4.65
C GLU A 154 -7.88 9.07 5.29
N LEU A 155 -6.86 8.42 4.75
CA LEU A 155 -6.35 7.18 5.30
C LEU A 155 -4.98 7.45 5.93
N VAL A 156 -4.84 7.10 7.19
CA VAL A 156 -3.59 7.21 7.92
C VAL A 156 -2.89 5.86 7.98
N LEU A 157 -1.61 5.85 7.64
CA LEU A 157 -0.71 4.70 7.69
C LEU A 157 0.42 5.00 8.67
N TYR A 158 0.82 4.00 9.42
CA TYR A 158 1.97 4.09 10.32
C TYR A 158 3.03 3.08 9.91
N LEU A 159 4.10 3.57 9.31
CA LEU A 159 5.14 2.77 8.68
C LEU A 159 6.44 2.82 9.48
N SER A 160 7.26 1.79 9.34
CA SER A 160 8.64 1.88 9.82
C SER A 160 9.44 2.93 9.02
N PRO A 161 10.51 3.52 9.57
CA PRO A 161 11.34 4.48 8.84
C PRO A 161 11.89 3.94 7.52
N ASN A 162 12.23 2.64 7.48
CA ASN A 162 12.74 1.99 6.26
C ASN A 162 11.67 1.89 5.17
N GLU A 163 10.44 1.58 5.53
CA GLU A 163 9.31 1.53 4.60
C GLU A 163 8.96 2.94 4.09
N ALA A 164 8.87 3.90 5.00
CA ALA A 164 8.54 5.29 4.69
C ALA A 164 9.58 5.96 3.78
N SER A 165 10.86 5.56 3.88
CA SER A 165 11.94 6.11 3.04
C SER A 165 11.72 5.91 1.54
N ASN A 166 10.96 4.88 1.16
CA ASN A 166 10.63 4.56 -0.22
C ASN A 166 9.36 5.26 -0.73
N ILE A 167 8.63 5.94 0.16
CA ILE A 167 7.36 6.59 -0.19
C ILE A 167 7.60 8.09 -0.43
N ARG A 168 6.92 8.63 -1.44
CA ARG A 168 6.96 10.05 -1.78
C ARG A 168 5.54 10.57 -1.98
N MET A 169 5.35 11.85 -1.72
CA MET A 169 4.10 12.54 -2.06
C MET A 169 3.78 12.40 -3.54
N GLY A 170 2.51 12.23 -3.87
CA GLY A 170 2.04 12.04 -5.24
C GLY A 170 2.06 10.59 -5.74
N MET A 171 2.60 9.63 -4.98
CA MET A 171 2.54 8.22 -5.34
C MET A 171 1.11 7.72 -5.34
N LYS A 172 0.79 6.88 -6.34
CA LYS A 172 -0.53 6.25 -6.45
C LYS A 172 -0.67 5.15 -5.41
N ALA A 173 -1.86 5.04 -4.87
CA ALA A 173 -2.23 4.02 -3.91
C ALA A 173 -3.55 3.36 -4.31
N GLN A 174 -3.76 2.15 -3.87
CA GLN A 174 -4.98 1.39 -4.05
C GLN A 174 -5.47 0.93 -2.67
N ILE A 175 -6.64 1.39 -2.28
CA ILE A 175 -7.21 1.18 -0.95
C ILE A 175 -8.23 0.04 -1.04
N SER A 176 -8.06 -0.97 -0.21
CA SER A 176 -9.01 -2.06 -0.02
C SER A 176 -9.58 -1.99 1.40
N TYR A 177 -10.89 -1.98 1.54
CA TYR A 177 -11.60 -1.89 2.82
C TYR A 177 -12.48 -3.13 3.05
N PRO A 178 -12.81 -3.48 4.29
CA PRO A 178 -13.72 -4.58 4.60
C PRO A 178 -15.09 -4.36 3.95
N GLY A 179 -15.58 -5.37 3.23
CA GLY A 179 -16.82 -5.27 2.45
C GLY A 179 -16.61 -4.98 0.96
N ALA A 180 -15.42 -4.56 0.55
CA ALA A 180 -15.03 -4.60 -0.85
C ALA A 180 -14.81 -6.07 -1.26
N THR A 181 -15.60 -6.56 -2.19
CA THR A 181 -15.41 -7.92 -2.73
C THR A 181 -14.19 -7.93 -3.64
N LYS A 182 -13.18 -8.71 -3.29
CA LYS A 182 -11.97 -8.90 -4.13
C LYS A 182 -12.31 -9.37 -5.54
N GLU A 183 -13.40 -10.11 -5.67
CA GLU A 183 -13.93 -10.61 -6.94
C GLU A 183 -14.53 -9.51 -7.82
N ALA A 184 -15.05 -8.43 -7.21
CA ALA A 184 -15.58 -7.28 -7.96
C ALA A 184 -14.50 -6.24 -8.27
N GLY A 185 -13.25 -6.40 -7.78
CA GLY A 185 -12.18 -5.42 -7.97
C GLY A 185 -12.49 -4.06 -7.33
N GLU A 186 -13.34 -4.03 -6.31
CA GLU A 186 -13.72 -2.81 -5.60
C GLU A 186 -12.58 -2.32 -4.73
N THR A 187 -11.62 -1.68 -5.37
CA THR A 187 -10.57 -0.95 -4.68
C THR A 187 -10.74 0.53 -4.99
N MET A 188 -10.56 1.35 -3.99
CA MET A 188 -10.61 2.81 -4.14
C MET A 188 -9.22 3.33 -4.48
N PRO A 189 -9.03 4.03 -5.61
CA PRO A 189 -7.77 4.67 -5.88
C PRO A 189 -7.51 5.80 -4.88
N GLY A 190 -6.25 6.04 -4.60
CA GLY A 190 -5.80 7.10 -3.71
C GLY A 190 -4.45 7.65 -4.13
N VAL A 191 -4.07 8.75 -3.51
CA VAL A 191 -2.77 9.39 -3.72
C VAL A 191 -2.14 9.71 -2.37
N VAL A 192 -0.86 9.42 -2.23
CA VAL A 192 -0.08 9.82 -1.05
C VAL A 192 0.00 11.34 -1.00
N ARG A 193 -0.63 11.93 0.01
CA ARG A 193 -0.67 13.39 0.20
C ARG A 193 0.48 13.90 1.04
N TYR A 194 0.83 13.17 2.08
CA TYR A 194 1.82 13.60 3.05
C TYR A 194 2.63 12.43 3.58
N VAL A 195 3.90 12.66 3.82
CA VAL A 195 4.81 11.73 4.51
C VAL A 195 5.50 12.53 5.60
N ALA A 196 5.35 12.11 6.84
CA ALA A 196 5.99 12.80 7.97
C ALA A 196 7.51 12.65 7.93
N ASN A 197 8.21 13.71 8.28
CA ASN A 197 9.68 13.70 8.35
C ASN A 197 10.21 13.13 9.67
N PHE A 198 9.36 13.04 10.67
CA PHE A 198 9.70 12.57 12.01
C PHE A 198 8.72 11.48 12.46
N PRO A 199 9.16 10.58 13.34
CA PRO A 199 8.27 9.59 13.93
C PRO A 199 7.15 10.25 14.74
N SER A 200 5.94 9.73 14.56
CA SER A 200 4.78 10.19 15.33
C SER A 200 4.88 9.81 16.79
N THR A 201 4.48 10.73 17.63
CA THR A 201 4.39 10.51 19.08
C THR A 201 3.11 9.71 19.42
N TYR A 202 3.07 9.10 20.60
CA TYR A 202 1.89 8.40 21.10
C TYR A 202 0.64 9.31 21.07
N GLN A 203 0.79 10.58 21.48
CA GLN A 203 -0.32 11.53 21.55
C GLN A 203 -0.85 11.92 20.16
N GLU A 204 0.05 12.07 19.17
CA GLU A 204 -0.34 12.32 17.78
C GLU A 204 -1.11 11.13 17.22
N MET A 205 -0.57 9.91 17.41
CA MET A 205 -1.25 8.68 16.98
C MET A 205 -2.63 8.56 17.64
N LYS A 206 -2.73 8.85 18.94
CA LYS A 206 -4.01 8.81 19.68
C LYS A 206 -5.03 9.81 19.14
N ARG A 207 -4.60 11.01 18.77
CA ARG A 207 -5.48 12.02 18.15
C ARG A 207 -6.03 11.55 16.80
N MET A 208 -5.18 10.89 15.98
CA MET A 208 -5.59 10.40 14.66
C MET A 208 -6.46 9.14 14.74
N LEU A 209 -6.09 8.21 15.62
CA LEU A 209 -6.72 6.89 15.73
C LEU A 209 -7.91 6.85 16.73
N GLY A 210 -7.95 7.79 17.66
CA GLY A 210 -9.04 7.94 18.63
C GLY A 210 -8.95 7.03 19.85
N THR A 211 -8.29 5.88 19.78
CA THR A 211 -8.24 4.88 20.86
C THR A 211 -6.82 4.39 21.15
N ASP A 212 -6.55 4.11 22.43
CA ASP A 212 -5.25 3.59 22.88
C ASP A 212 -4.95 2.20 22.30
N ASP A 213 -5.97 1.40 22.06
CA ASP A 213 -5.79 0.05 21.52
C ASP A 213 -5.31 0.08 20.07
N LEU A 214 -5.85 0.97 19.24
CA LEU A 214 -5.34 1.19 17.89
C LEU A 214 -3.90 1.70 17.92
N VAL A 215 -3.59 2.63 18.82
CA VAL A 215 -2.21 3.12 18.97
C VAL A 215 -1.26 1.98 19.32
N LYS A 216 -1.63 1.11 20.26
CA LYS A 216 -0.81 -0.07 20.60
C LYS A 216 -0.58 -0.97 19.40
N ILE A 217 -1.63 -1.27 18.61
CA ILE A 217 -1.54 -2.12 17.41
C ILE A 217 -0.57 -1.52 16.38
N PHE A 218 -0.68 -0.22 16.11
CA PHE A 218 0.12 0.44 15.09
C PHE A 218 1.52 0.87 15.56
N SER A 219 1.79 0.93 16.87
CA SER A 219 3.11 1.25 17.43
C SER A 219 4.01 0.04 17.64
N VAL A 220 3.54 -1.18 17.41
CA VAL A 220 4.34 -2.41 17.57
C VAL A 220 5.56 -2.37 16.65
N GLY A 221 6.76 -2.60 17.23
CA GLY A 221 8.01 -2.68 16.47
C GLY A 221 8.80 -1.38 16.35
N GLY A 222 8.48 -0.34 17.14
CA GLY A 222 9.31 0.87 17.28
C GLY A 222 8.72 2.13 16.65
N PRO A 223 9.57 3.11 16.34
CA PRO A 223 9.13 4.41 15.81
C PRO A 223 8.35 4.27 14.51
N ARG A 224 7.28 5.05 14.35
CA ARG A 224 6.38 5.01 13.20
C ARG A 224 6.32 6.37 12.51
N ILE A 225 6.44 6.34 11.20
CA ILE A 225 6.27 7.50 10.33
C ILE A 225 4.83 7.52 9.83
N GLU A 226 4.16 8.65 10.02
CA GLU A 226 2.81 8.87 9.52
C GLU A 226 2.84 9.14 8.02
N VAL A 227 1.97 8.45 7.29
CA VAL A 227 1.71 8.69 5.88
C VAL A 227 0.21 8.85 5.67
N LEU A 228 -0.18 9.97 5.06
CA LEU A 228 -1.57 10.27 4.76
C LEU A 228 -1.85 10.01 3.28
N VAL A 229 -2.91 9.27 3.02
CA VAL A 229 -3.39 8.95 1.66
C VAL A 229 -4.80 9.53 1.49
N ASP A 230 -4.97 10.36 0.49
CA ASP A 230 -6.28 10.88 0.12
C ASP A 230 -6.96 9.87 -0.83
N PRO A 231 -8.12 9.31 -0.45
CA PRO A 231 -8.92 8.53 -1.37
C PRO A 231 -9.50 9.43 -2.45
N LEU A 232 -9.55 8.92 -3.67
CA LEU A 232 -10.15 9.59 -4.83
C LEU A 232 -11.53 8.98 -5.10
N PRO A 233 -12.61 9.51 -4.50
CA PRO A 233 -13.95 9.00 -4.72
C PRO A 233 -14.35 9.21 -6.18
N GLY A 234 -14.92 8.18 -6.82
CA GLY A 234 -15.43 8.24 -8.19
C GLY A 234 -14.48 7.81 -9.30
N ALA A 235 -13.19 7.58 -9.02
CA ALA A 235 -12.30 6.92 -9.97
C ALA A 235 -12.40 5.40 -9.77
N GLY A 236 -13.50 4.81 -10.21
CA GLY A 236 -13.71 3.37 -10.15
C GLY A 236 -12.58 2.60 -10.81
N SER A 237 -12.31 1.45 -10.23
CA SER A 237 -11.47 0.34 -10.69
C SER A 237 -10.93 0.46 -12.12
N GLY A 238 -9.61 0.57 -12.23
CA GLY A 238 -8.89 0.77 -13.48
C GLY A 238 -8.87 -0.42 -14.43
N ASN A 239 -10.00 -0.91 -14.88
CA ASN A 239 -10.12 -1.82 -16.02
C ASN A 239 -11.31 -1.42 -16.90
N GLY A 240 -11.38 -0.15 -17.35
CA GLY A 240 -12.13 0.24 -18.56
C GLY A 240 -13.63 -0.09 -18.63
N HIS A 241 -14.18 -0.77 -17.66
CA HIS A 241 -15.61 -0.97 -17.51
C HIS A 241 -16.10 0.08 -16.51
N ALA A 242 -16.67 1.15 -17.04
CA ALA A 242 -17.45 2.10 -16.25
C ALA A 242 -18.43 1.26 -15.41
N ALA A 243 -18.16 1.22 -14.11
CA ALA A 243 -19.04 0.54 -13.19
C ALA A 243 -20.39 1.24 -13.20
N ASN A 244 -21.30 0.65 -13.92
CA ASN A 244 -22.73 0.93 -13.85
C ASN A 244 -23.28 0.37 -12.52
N SER A 245 -22.54 0.59 -11.44
CA SER A 245 -22.99 0.28 -10.09
C SER A 245 -23.83 1.43 -9.60
N SER A 246 -25.13 1.27 -9.71
CA SER A 246 -26.18 2.06 -9.03
C SER A 246 -26.08 1.99 -7.50
N ARG A 247 -24.96 1.54 -6.96
CA ARG A 247 -24.69 1.50 -5.53
C ARG A 247 -24.03 2.81 -5.13
N PRO A 248 -24.60 3.57 -4.18
CA PRO A 248 -23.94 4.76 -3.68
C PRO A 248 -22.54 4.38 -3.19
N PRO A 249 -21.54 5.26 -3.38
CA PRO A 249 -20.19 5.01 -2.87
C PRO A 249 -20.32 4.71 -1.38
N ILE A 250 -19.90 3.52 -0.98
CA ILE A 250 -19.87 3.17 0.43
C ILE A 250 -18.79 4.08 1.02
N ASP A 251 -19.22 5.07 1.81
CA ASP A 251 -18.32 5.85 2.65
C ASP A 251 -18.01 4.98 3.88
N PRO A 252 -16.87 4.29 3.90
CA PRO A 252 -16.55 3.40 5.00
C PRO A 252 -16.44 4.23 6.29
N ALA A 253 -16.98 3.70 7.37
CA ALA A 253 -16.99 4.39 8.65
C ALA A 253 -15.56 4.74 9.12
N VAL A 254 -15.44 5.88 9.77
CA VAL A 254 -14.21 6.27 10.46
C VAL A 254 -13.80 5.19 11.46
N GLY A 255 -12.50 4.91 11.55
CA GLY A 255 -11.96 3.81 12.33
C GLY A 255 -11.92 2.47 11.59
N THR A 256 -12.38 2.41 10.33
CA THR A 256 -12.32 1.16 9.55
C THR A 256 -10.88 0.81 9.19
N PRO A 257 -10.37 -0.36 9.62
CA PRO A 257 -9.08 -0.86 9.17
C PRO A 257 -9.13 -1.14 7.67
N SER A 258 -8.15 -0.65 6.95
CA SER A 258 -8.07 -0.78 5.48
C SER A 258 -6.66 -1.21 5.07
N SER A 259 -6.56 -1.98 4.01
CA SER A 259 -5.28 -2.35 3.43
C SER A 259 -4.99 -1.46 2.23
N VAL A 260 -3.76 -0.96 2.14
CA VAL A 260 -3.33 -0.04 1.08
C VAL A 260 -2.15 -0.61 0.34
N THR A 261 -2.26 -0.69 -0.95
CA THR A 261 -1.16 -1.03 -1.84
C THR A 261 -0.63 0.25 -2.49
N ILE A 262 0.59 0.65 -2.13
CA ILE A 262 1.27 1.83 -2.68
C ILE A 262 2.19 1.38 -3.82
N PHE A 263 2.15 2.10 -4.94
CA PHE A 263 3.01 1.88 -6.10
C PHE A 263 4.31 2.66 -5.93
N VAL A 264 5.34 1.99 -5.38
CA VAL A 264 6.59 2.64 -4.92
C VAL A 264 7.53 3.00 -6.08
N GLY A 265 7.49 2.27 -7.18
CA GLY A 265 8.34 2.56 -8.33
C GLY A 265 8.22 1.57 -9.46
N LYS A 266 8.76 1.97 -10.60
CA LYS A 266 9.01 1.07 -11.73
C LYS A 266 10.51 0.85 -11.80
N HIS A 267 10.95 -0.39 -11.63
CA HIS A 267 12.34 -0.77 -11.80
C HIS A 267 12.48 -1.62 -13.07
N ASN A 268 13.49 -1.35 -13.86
CA ASN A 268 13.86 -2.21 -14.98
C ASN A 268 14.58 -3.44 -14.44
N PHE A 269 14.38 -4.61 -15.04
CA PHE A 269 15.02 -5.87 -14.62
C PHE A 269 16.56 -5.75 -14.55
N ILE A 270 17.15 -4.98 -15.44
CA ILE A 270 18.61 -4.76 -15.50
C ILE A 270 19.15 -4.10 -14.22
N SER A 271 18.41 -3.20 -13.58
CA SER A 271 18.86 -2.52 -12.36
C SER A 271 18.92 -3.45 -11.13
N GLN A 272 18.24 -4.59 -11.17
CA GLN A 272 18.30 -5.61 -10.11
C GLN A 272 19.48 -6.58 -10.30
N LEU A 273 19.90 -6.82 -11.56
CA LEU A 273 21.00 -7.75 -11.87
C LEU A 273 22.39 -7.10 -11.74
N ILE A 274 22.49 -5.79 -11.91
CA ILE A 274 23.77 -5.06 -11.86
C ILE A 274 23.64 -3.86 -10.91
N PRO A 275 23.70 -4.07 -9.59
CA PRO A 275 23.57 -2.99 -8.62
C PRO A 275 24.70 -1.96 -8.61
N GLN A 276 25.78 -2.17 -9.41
CA GLN A 276 26.96 -1.32 -9.43
C GLN A 276 27.09 -0.37 -10.62
N VAL A 277 26.19 -0.38 -11.61
CA VAL A 277 26.30 0.46 -12.81
C VAL A 277 25.50 1.78 -12.75
N ALA A 278 24.71 1.97 -11.67
CA ALA A 278 23.91 3.18 -11.50
C ALA A 278 24.42 4.05 -10.33
N ARG A 279 25.66 4.53 -10.43
CA ARG A 279 26.18 5.65 -9.61
C ARG A 279 26.77 6.71 -10.50
#